data_7d0a62ae0b97d60466607b5c964e175e
#
_entry.id   7d0a62ae0b97d60466607b5c964e175e
#
_cell.length_a   1.000
_cell.length_b   1.000
_cell.length_c   1.000
_cell.angle_alpha   90.00
_cell.angle_beta   90.00
_cell.angle_gamma   90.00
#
_symmetry.space_group_name_H-M   'P 1'
#
loop_
_entity.id
_entity.type
_entity.pdbx_description
1 polymer ?
#
loop_
_entity_poly.entity_id
_entity_poly.type
_entity_poly.pdbx_seq_one_letter_code
_entity_poly.pdbx_strand_id
1 'polypeptide(L)'
;MSATYSGITPGPGFSYVNQLLIYSRSTMRDRNGKITATGNNSVILDMNSFVWVSKKEFLGGARFSMSATLPIARNSLTNEATGPISGASGFGDSYYQPFILGWNKERVGIRAVYGFLAPTGRYEAGKNDNVGSGYWTHVFASGQTVYLTKKKATTFSAFQMYEFHTRQPGTNIHPGQTFDLDFSLMHSLPLKGDRSFQFGLIGYNQYQTTDKKGPTITPQQAKDYYKVNAIGFATQVALPKQRLNFGFKYFKEFANRSTFQGYSVQVTGAYKF
;
A
#
# COMPACT_ATOMS: atom_id res chain seq x y z
N MET A 1 -0.66 -1.33 -0.01
CA MET A 1 -1.65 -2.17 0.68
C MET A 1 -2.41 -3.01 -0.33
N SER A 2 -1.99 -4.25 -0.52
CA SER A 2 -2.50 -5.16 -1.57
C SER A 2 -2.76 -6.56 -1.00
N ALA A 3 -3.47 -6.62 0.12
CA ALA A 3 -3.65 -7.88 0.86
C ALA A 3 -4.42 -8.95 0.08
N THR A 4 -5.39 -8.58 -0.76
CA THR A 4 -6.25 -9.54 -1.44
C THR A 4 -5.53 -10.16 -2.63
N TYR A 5 -5.46 -11.50 -2.66
CA TYR A 5 -4.82 -12.28 -3.74
C TYR A 5 -3.38 -11.87 -4.06
N SER A 6 -2.63 -11.44 -3.04
CA SER A 6 -1.28 -10.87 -3.18
C SER A 6 -0.26 -11.83 -3.83
N GLY A 7 -0.46 -13.14 -3.70
CA GLY A 7 0.37 -14.16 -4.34
C GLY A 7 -0.04 -14.53 -5.75
N ILE A 8 -1.20 -14.07 -6.25
CA ILE A 8 -1.74 -14.50 -7.54
C ILE A 8 -1.28 -13.52 -8.63
N THR A 9 -0.58 -14.04 -9.63
CA THR A 9 -0.25 -13.28 -10.83
C THR A 9 -1.43 -13.30 -11.80
N PRO A 10 -1.91 -12.14 -12.27
CA PRO A 10 -2.97 -12.07 -13.28
C PRO A 10 -2.61 -12.80 -14.57
N GLY A 11 -3.61 -13.10 -15.40
CA GLY A 11 -3.38 -13.63 -16.72
C GLY A 11 -2.58 -12.65 -17.61
N PRO A 12 -1.88 -13.16 -18.65
CA PRO A 12 -1.03 -12.35 -19.54
C PRO A 12 -1.78 -11.19 -20.18
N GLY A 13 -1.05 -10.12 -20.49
CA GLY A 13 -1.57 -8.94 -21.18
C GLY A 13 -1.33 -7.65 -20.41
N PHE A 14 -1.99 -6.59 -20.84
CA PHE A 14 -1.89 -5.28 -20.27
C PHE A 14 -3.17 -4.96 -19.47
N SER A 15 -3.03 -4.29 -18.35
CA SER A 15 -4.14 -3.85 -17.51
C SER A 15 -3.90 -2.44 -16.99
N TYR A 16 -4.97 -1.69 -16.87
CA TYR A 16 -5.00 -0.43 -16.16
C TYR A 16 -5.79 -0.61 -14.86
N VAL A 17 -5.26 -0.09 -13.77
CA VAL A 17 -5.90 -0.10 -12.45
C VAL A 17 -5.89 1.31 -11.90
N ASN A 18 -7.07 1.84 -11.62
CA ASN A 18 -7.22 3.06 -10.85
C ASN A 18 -7.61 2.70 -9.42
N GLN A 19 -6.96 3.33 -8.46
CA GLN A 19 -7.28 3.17 -7.05
C GLN A 19 -7.34 4.54 -6.37
N LEU A 20 -8.51 4.90 -5.90
CA LEU A 20 -8.72 6.05 -5.02
C LEU A 20 -8.57 5.61 -3.57
N LEU A 21 -7.62 6.21 -2.87
CA LEU A 21 -7.36 6.01 -1.45
C LEU A 21 -7.69 7.30 -0.70
N ILE A 22 -8.51 7.19 0.33
CA ILE A 22 -8.84 8.27 1.26
C ILE A 22 -8.38 7.85 2.65
N TYR A 23 -7.43 8.58 3.21
CA TYR A 23 -7.01 8.48 4.59
C TYR A 23 -7.57 9.64 5.41
N SER A 24 -8.08 9.33 6.61
CA SER A 24 -8.45 10.32 7.61
C SER A 24 -7.96 9.83 8.97
N ARG A 25 -7.07 10.59 9.60
CA ARG A 25 -6.44 10.26 10.87
C ARG A 25 -6.61 11.43 11.82
N SER A 26 -7.36 11.20 12.89
CA SER A 26 -7.80 12.26 13.82
C SER A 26 -6.93 12.41 15.07
N THR A 27 -6.09 11.44 15.37
CA THR A 27 -5.28 11.47 16.59
C THR A 27 -3.81 11.20 16.30
N MET A 28 -2.91 11.98 16.92
CA MET A 28 -1.49 11.69 16.98
C MET A 28 -1.18 10.95 18.26
N ARG A 29 -0.38 9.87 18.18
CA ARG A 29 0.00 9.05 19.32
C ARG A 29 1.50 9.06 19.55
N ASP A 30 1.90 9.06 20.81
CA ASP A 30 3.29 8.90 21.22
C ASP A 30 3.76 7.43 21.14
N ARG A 31 5.00 7.19 21.54
CA ARG A 31 5.61 5.84 21.58
C ARG A 31 4.89 4.85 22.50
N ASN A 32 4.14 5.32 23.49
CA ASN A 32 3.37 4.51 24.43
C ASN A 32 1.92 4.31 23.96
N GLY A 33 1.53 4.96 22.86
CA GLY A 33 0.16 4.94 22.33
C GLY A 33 -0.78 5.98 22.97
N LYS A 34 -0.27 6.88 23.82
CA LYS A 34 -1.05 7.99 24.40
C LYS A 34 -1.32 9.06 23.34
N ILE A 35 -2.50 9.63 23.31
CA ILE A 35 -2.87 10.74 22.43
C ILE A 35 -2.11 11.99 22.86
N THR A 36 -1.38 12.61 21.95
CA THR A 36 -0.60 13.84 22.16
C THR A 36 -1.19 15.05 21.45
N ALA A 37 -1.97 14.81 20.38
CA ALA A 37 -2.68 15.85 19.67
C ALA A 37 -3.94 15.26 18.99
N THR A 38 -4.94 16.11 18.79
CA THR A 38 -6.13 15.87 17.98
C THR A 38 -6.17 16.84 16.79
N GLY A 39 -6.79 16.42 15.70
CA GLY A 39 -6.87 17.20 14.48
C GLY A 39 -7.23 16.30 13.30
N ASN A 40 -6.76 16.63 12.12
CA ASN A 40 -6.94 15.79 10.95
C ASN A 40 -5.66 15.74 10.11
N ASN A 41 -5.13 14.54 9.92
CA ASN A 41 -4.16 14.23 8.87
C ASN A 41 -4.91 13.48 7.77
N SER A 42 -5.32 14.19 6.74
CA SER A 42 -6.02 13.59 5.60
C SER A 42 -5.11 13.51 4.38
N VAL A 43 -5.19 12.37 3.70
CA VAL A 43 -4.50 12.12 2.44
C VAL A 43 -5.49 11.50 1.47
N ILE A 44 -5.59 12.09 0.29
CA ILE A 44 -6.33 11.53 -0.85
C ILE A 44 -5.31 11.22 -1.92
N LEU A 45 -5.28 9.96 -2.38
CA LEU A 45 -4.40 9.50 -3.45
C LEU A 45 -5.25 8.89 -4.56
N ASP A 46 -5.14 9.43 -5.76
CA ASP A 46 -5.63 8.82 -6.99
C ASP A 46 -4.46 8.16 -7.71
N MET A 47 -4.37 6.84 -7.58
CA MET A 47 -3.25 6.02 -8.08
C MET A 47 -3.62 5.38 -9.42
N ASN A 48 -2.89 5.77 -10.47
CA ASN A 48 -3.06 5.28 -11.83
C ASN A 48 -1.96 4.27 -12.13
N SER A 49 -2.31 2.98 -12.15
CA SER A 49 -1.36 1.89 -12.31
C SER A 49 -1.50 1.20 -13.66
N PHE A 50 -0.38 1.02 -14.33
CA PHE A 50 -0.23 0.29 -15.58
C PHE A 50 0.52 -1.00 -15.30
N VAL A 51 -0.08 -2.14 -15.61
CA VAL A 51 0.45 -3.47 -15.31
C VAL A 51 0.57 -4.27 -16.58
N TRP A 52 1.75 -4.83 -16.84
CA TRP A 52 1.98 -5.76 -17.92
C TRP A 52 2.44 -7.12 -17.40
N VAL A 53 1.90 -8.20 -17.96
CA VAL A 53 2.21 -9.58 -17.61
C VAL A 53 2.63 -10.34 -18.86
N SER A 54 3.78 -11.01 -18.82
CA SER A 54 4.33 -11.81 -19.91
C SER A 54 3.42 -12.99 -20.28
N LYS A 55 3.35 -13.28 -21.57
CA LYS A 55 2.75 -14.55 -22.09
C LYS A 55 3.64 -15.75 -21.79
N LYS A 56 4.97 -15.56 -21.81
CA LYS A 56 5.96 -16.63 -21.59
C LYS A 56 6.14 -16.89 -20.09
N GLU A 57 6.37 -18.14 -19.77
CA GLU A 57 6.77 -18.59 -18.44
C GLU A 57 8.29 -18.74 -18.38
N PHE A 58 8.85 -18.46 -17.21
CA PHE A 58 10.28 -18.50 -16.90
C PHE A 58 10.49 -19.31 -15.62
N LEU A 59 11.72 -19.62 -15.28
CA LEU A 59 12.17 -20.09 -13.95
C LEU A 59 11.15 -20.97 -13.20
N GLY A 60 10.87 -22.16 -13.71
CA GLY A 60 9.96 -23.11 -13.05
C GLY A 60 8.47 -22.76 -13.15
N GLY A 61 8.06 -22.10 -14.23
CA GLY A 61 6.68 -21.73 -14.52
C GLY A 61 6.26 -20.39 -13.91
N ALA A 62 7.22 -19.53 -13.56
CA ALA A 62 6.95 -18.15 -13.18
C ALA A 62 6.55 -17.32 -14.38
N ARG A 63 5.61 -16.40 -14.19
CA ARG A 63 5.38 -15.31 -15.14
C ARG A 63 6.03 -14.02 -14.67
N PHE A 64 6.75 -13.41 -15.58
CA PHE A 64 7.30 -12.09 -15.36
C PHE A 64 6.21 -11.04 -15.57
N SER A 65 6.21 -10.02 -14.72
CA SER A 65 5.38 -8.84 -14.89
C SER A 65 6.08 -7.59 -14.39
N MET A 66 5.59 -6.44 -14.81
CA MET A 66 6.04 -5.13 -14.35
C MET A 66 4.86 -4.20 -14.17
N SER A 67 5.04 -3.17 -13.34
CA SER A 67 4.03 -2.13 -13.19
C SER A 67 4.65 -0.76 -12.93
N ALA A 68 3.90 0.28 -13.29
CA ALA A 68 4.18 1.66 -12.95
C ALA A 68 2.90 2.29 -12.38
N THR A 69 3.01 2.97 -11.26
CA THR A 69 1.90 3.70 -10.61
C THR A 69 2.24 5.17 -10.52
N LEU A 70 1.37 6.01 -11.08
CA LEU A 70 1.47 7.46 -11.13
C LEU A 70 0.39 8.06 -10.24
N PRO A 71 0.73 8.58 -9.04
CA PRO A 71 -0.25 9.10 -8.10
C PRO A 71 -0.47 10.59 -8.26
N ILE A 72 -1.73 11.02 -8.18
CA ILE A 72 -2.11 12.39 -7.88
C ILE A 72 -2.54 12.43 -6.42
N ALA A 73 -1.96 13.34 -5.66
CA ALA A 73 -2.13 13.40 -4.22
C ALA A 73 -2.68 14.75 -3.77
N ARG A 74 -3.48 14.70 -2.72
CA ARG A 74 -3.83 15.85 -1.89
C ARG A 74 -3.64 15.45 -0.44
N ASN A 75 -2.92 16.27 0.31
CA ASN A 75 -2.76 16.09 1.74
C ASN A 75 -3.17 17.35 2.52
N SER A 76 -3.56 17.19 3.76
CA SER A 76 -3.72 18.28 4.71
C SER A 76 -3.44 17.79 6.13
N LEU A 77 -2.86 18.67 6.92
CA LEU A 77 -2.63 18.46 8.33
C LEU A 77 -3.18 19.65 9.10
N THR A 78 -4.09 19.41 10.02
CA THR A 78 -4.66 20.39 10.92
C THR A 78 -4.52 19.93 12.36
N ASN A 79 -4.42 20.87 13.27
CA ASN A 79 -4.47 20.63 14.71
C ASN A 79 -5.67 21.39 15.27
N GLU A 80 -6.46 20.78 16.14
CA GLU A 80 -7.67 21.41 16.71
C GLU A 80 -7.35 22.64 17.55
N ALA A 81 -6.18 22.65 18.22
CA ALA A 81 -5.79 23.77 19.07
C ALA A 81 -5.13 24.94 18.31
N THR A 82 -4.37 24.64 17.23
CA THR A 82 -3.53 25.64 16.53
C THR A 82 -3.96 25.92 15.09
N GLY A 83 -4.94 25.16 14.57
CA GLY A 83 -5.43 25.29 13.20
C GLY A 83 -4.59 24.59 12.15
N PRO A 84 -4.61 25.05 10.88
CA PRO A 84 -3.90 24.43 9.78
C PRO A 84 -2.37 24.46 9.96
N ILE A 85 -1.70 23.32 9.69
CA ILE A 85 -0.24 23.16 9.79
C ILE A 85 0.37 23.05 8.40
N SER A 86 -0.18 22.20 7.54
CA SER A 86 0.31 21.97 6.19
C SER A 86 -0.79 21.50 5.26
N GLY A 87 -0.58 21.67 3.96
CA GLY A 87 -1.49 21.17 2.92
C GLY A 87 -0.91 21.38 1.54
N ALA A 88 -1.10 20.36 0.70
CA ALA A 88 -0.61 20.39 -0.67
C ALA A 88 -1.45 19.53 -1.59
N SER A 89 -1.34 19.77 -2.89
CA SER A 89 -1.86 18.90 -3.93
C SER A 89 -0.94 18.90 -5.14
N GLY A 90 -1.02 17.82 -5.92
CA GLY A 90 -0.24 17.65 -7.13
C GLY A 90 0.20 16.22 -7.38
N PHE A 91 1.16 16.06 -8.26
CA PHE A 91 1.77 14.77 -8.57
C PHE A 91 2.61 14.29 -7.38
N GLY A 92 2.41 13.06 -6.95
CA GLY A 92 3.13 12.44 -5.84
C GLY A 92 4.35 11.63 -6.29
N ASP A 93 4.94 10.89 -5.37
CA ASP A 93 6.06 9.99 -5.67
C ASP A 93 5.55 8.77 -6.44
N SER A 94 6.15 8.52 -7.61
CA SER A 94 5.77 7.43 -8.50
C SER A 94 6.34 6.09 -8.02
N TYR A 95 5.54 5.03 -8.10
CA TYR A 95 5.96 3.69 -7.72
C TYR A 95 6.16 2.81 -8.95
N TYR A 96 7.35 2.25 -9.08
CA TYR A 96 7.73 1.36 -10.15
C TYR A 96 8.07 -0.01 -9.60
N GLN A 97 7.56 -1.05 -10.25
CA GLN A 97 7.89 -2.45 -9.98
C GLN A 97 8.43 -3.09 -11.26
N PRO A 98 9.74 -2.91 -11.59
CA PRO A 98 10.32 -3.43 -12.81
C PRO A 98 10.44 -4.96 -12.81
N PHE A 99 10.44 -5.59 -11.64
CA PHE A 99 10.62 -7.04 -11.51
C PHE A 99 9.57 -7.63 -10.60
N ILE A 100 8.64 -8.37 -11.19
CA ILE A 100 7.66 -9.19 -10.48
C ILE A 100 7.72 -10.58 -11.10
N LEU A 101 8.04 -11.59 -10.31
CA LEU A 101 7.96 -12.99 -10.67
C LEU A 101 6.83 -13.65 -9.90
N GLY A 102 5.95 -14.37 -10.57
CA GLY A 102 4.82 -14.99 -9.92
C GLY A 102 4.56 -16.41 -10.39
N TRP A 103 4.43 -17.31 -9.43
CA TRP A 103 4.14 -18.74 -9.62
C TRP A 103 2.72 -19.02 -9.18
N ASN A 104 1.84 -19.38 -10.10
CA ASN A 104 0.49 -19.83 -9.81
C ASN A 104 0.45 -21.37 -9.90
N LYS A 105 0.36 -22.04 -8.75
CA LYS A 105 0.18 -23.48 -8.64
C LYS A 105 -1.28 -23.80 -8.27
N GLU A 106 -1.63 -25.08 -8.21
CA GLU A 106 -2.99 -25.52 -7.98
C GLU A 106 -3.61 -24.94 -6.70
N ARG A 107 -2.86 -24.99 -5.58
CA ARG A 107 -3.34 -24.61 -4.24
C ARG A 107 -2.68 -23.37 -3.69
N VAL A 108 -1.67 -22.83 -4.36
CA VAL A 108 -0.88 -21.71 -3.86
C VAL A 108 -0.41 -20.81 -5.01
N GLY A 109 -0.43 -19.51 -4.77
CA GLY A 109 0.25 -18.53 -5.61
C GLY A 109 1.32 -17.83 -4.78
N ILE A 110 2.47 -17.57 -5.41
CA ILE A 110 3.60 -16.87 -4.78
C ILE A 110 4.08 -15.79 -5.74
N ARG A 111 4.39 -14.62 -5.22
CA ARG A 111 5.03 -13.53 -5.98
C ARG A 111 6.26 -13.04 -5.24
N ALA A 112 7.33 -12.81 -5.99
CA ALA A 112 8.51 -12.07 -5.54
C ALA A 112 8.58 -10.76 -6.31
N VAL A 113 8.82 -9.66 -5.61
CA VAL A 113 8.72 -8.30 -6.15
C VAL A 113 9.94 -7.48 -5.74
N TYR A 114 10.53 -6.80 -6.71
CA TYR A 114 11.38 -5.65 -6.46
C TYR A 114 10.72 -4.41 -7.09
N GLY A 115 10.69 -3.33 -6.32
CA GLY A 115 10.18 -2.05 -6.77
C GLY A 115 10.89 -0.89 -6.11
N PHE A 116 10.53 0.32 -6.52
CA PHE A 116 11.02 1.53 -5.88
C PHE A 116 10.02 2.68 -6.06
N LEU A 117 9.95 3.54 -5.04
CA LEU A 117 9.32 4.85 -5.15
C LEU A 117 10.40 5.85 -5.56
N ALA A 118 10.14 6.54 -6.66
CA ALA A 118 10.97 7.65 -7.12
C ALA A 118 10.43 8.96 -6.55
N PRO A 119 11.27 9.88 -6.06
CA PRO A 119 10.85 11.16 -5.51
C PRO A 119 10.46 12.14 -6.63
N THR A 120 9.38 11.83 -7.34
CA THR A 120 8.83 12.62 -8.46
C THR A 120 7.85 13.70 -8.00
N GLY A 121 7.35 13.58 -6.77
CA GLY A 121 6.49 14.58 -6.16
C GLY A 121 7.28 15.82 -5.74
N ARG A 122 6.59 16.96 -5.70
CA ARG A 122 7.22 18.21 -5.24
C ARG A 122 7.71 18.07 -3.80
N TYR A 123 8.99 18.35 -3.61
CA TYR A 123 9.63 18.37 -2.30
C TYR A 123 10.65 19.51 -2.19
N GLU A 124 10.54 20.28 -1.12
CA GLU A 124 11.53 21.27 -0.70
C GLU A 124 11.69 21.23 0.83
N ALA A 125 12.93 21.17 1.31
CA ALA A 125 13.19 21.08 2.74
C ALA A 125 12.67 22.33 3.49
N GLY A 126 11.93 22.10 4.60
CA GLY A 126 11.36 23.18 5.41
C GLY A 126 10.04 23.77 4.89
N LYS A 127 9.57 23.36 3.71
CA LYS A 127 8.25 23.76 3.22
C LYS A 127 7.12 22.88 3.79
N ASN A 128 5.95 23.46 3.92
CA ASN A 128 4.73 22.78 4.42
C ASN A 128 3.74 22.43 3.32
N ASP A 129 4.10 22.58 2.05
CA ASP A 129 3.31 22.25 0.87
C ASP A 129 3.91 21.11 0.02
N ASN A 130 4.72 20.26 0.64
CA ASN A 130 5.31 19.08 0.01
C ASN A 130 4.25 18.01 -0.29
N VAL A 131 4.34 17.41 -1.49
CA VAL A 131 3.51 16.26 -1.92
C VAL A 131 4.36 14.99 -1.94
N GLY A 132 5.63 15.10 -2.31
CA GLY A 132 6.60 14.00 -2.31
C GLY A 132 7.40 13.90 -1.01
N SER A 133 8.08 12.78 -0.85
CA SER A 133 8.96 12.47 0.30
C SER A 133 10.36 13.07 0.16
N GLY A 134 10.78 13.35 -1.08
CA GLY A 134 12.12 13.86 -1.41
C GLY A 134 13.22 12.80 -1.36
N TYR A 135 12.93 11.51 -1.11
CA TYR A 135 13.91 10.44 -1.09
C TYR A 135 13.44 9.20 -1.84
N TRP A 136 14.39 8.39 -2.29
CA TRP A 136 14.10 7.10 -2.91
C TRP A 136 13.74 6.07 -1.85
N THR A 137 12.79 5.20 -2.17
CA THR A 137 12.46 4.03 -1.36
C THR A 137 12.59 2.78 -2.23
N HIS A 138 13.52 1.89 -1.90
CA HIS A 138 13.64 0.59 -2.55
C HIS A 138 12.80 -0.43 -1.79
N VAL A 139 12.07 -1.26 -2.51
CA VAL A 139 11.08 -2.19 -1.96
C VAL A 139 11.40 -3.61 -2.39
N PHE A 140 11.58 -4.50 -1.42
CA PHE A 140 11.61 -5.93 -1.64
C PHE A 140 10.37 -6.53 -0.99
N ALA A 141 9.60 -7.26 -1.77
CA ALA A 141 8.34 -7.79 -1.27
C ALA A 141 8.07 -9.21 -1.77
N SER A 142 7.23 -9.93 -1.02
CA SER A 142 6.69 -11.20 -1.44
C SER A 142 5.21 -11.30 -1.09
N GLY A 143 4.44 -11.91 -1.99
CA GLY A 143 3.03 -12.18 -1.80
C GLY A 143 2.76 -13.68 -1.84
N GLN A 144 1.93 -14.17 -0.93
CA GLN A 144 1.47 -15.55 -0.92
C GLN A 144 -0.05 -15.56 -0.88
N THR A 145 -0.65 -16.51 -1.59
CA THR A 145 -2.08 -16.79 -1.52
C THR A 145 -2.27 -18.29 -1.49
N VAL A 146 -2.99 -18.78 -0.49
CA VAL A 146 -3.35 -20.19 -0.35
C VAL A 146 -4.84 -20.36 -0.56
N TYR A 147 -5.24 -21.30 -1.41
CA TYR A 147 -6.63 -21.68 -1.60
C TYR A 147 -7.01 -22.72 -0.54
N LEU A 148 -7.82 -22.31 0.43
CA LEU A 148 -8.23 -23.13 1.58
C LEU A 148 -9.25 -24.21 1.22
N THR A 149 -10.00 -24.00 0.14
CA THR A 149 -11.04 -24.95 -0.33
C THR A 149 -10.67 -25.56 -1.69
N LYS A 150 -11.12 -26.80 -1.95
CA LYS A 150 -10.92 -27.48 -3.26
C LYS A 150 -11.47 -26.67 -4.44
N LYS A 151 -12.62 -26.00 -4.26
CA LYS A 151 -13.25 -25.13 -5.27
C LYS A 151 -12.58 -23.74 -5.38
N LYS A 152 -11.49 -23.50 -4.67
CA LYS A 152 -10.76 -22.21 -4.64
C LYS A 152 -11.62 -21.02 -4.21
N ALA A 153 -12.74 -21.27 -3.52
CA ALA A 153 -13.67 -20.24 -3.11
C ALA A 153 -13.13 -19.40 -1.93
N THR A 154 -12.37 -20.01 -1.04
CA THR A 154 -11.80 -19.31 0.14
C THR A 154 -10.29 -19.24 0.00
N THR A 155 -9.74 -18.03 0.22
CA THR A 155 -8.30 -17.77 0.15
C THR A 155 -7.82 -17.10 1.40
N PHE A 156 -6.63 -17.47 1.84
CA PHE A 156 -5.81 -16.67 2.75
C PHE A 156 -4.65 -16.08 1.96
N SER A 157 -4.38 -14.80 2.13
CA SER A 157 -3.24 -14.14 1.50
C SER A 157 -2.43 -13.36 2.51
N ALA A 158 -1.12 -13.34 2.32
CA ALA A 158 -0.17 -12.49 3.02
C ALA A 158 0.73 -11.78 2.00
N PHE A 159 1.10 -10.54 2.31
CA PHE A 159 2.05 -9.76 1.54
C PHE A 159 3.02 -9.10 2.50
N GLN A 160 4.28 -9.44 2.38
CA GLN A 160 5.36 -8.84 3.17
C GLN A 160 6.15 -7.89 2.29
N MET A 161 6.52 -6.75 2.86
CA MET A 161 7.29 -5.73 2.18
C MET A 161 8.34 -5.16 3.14
N TYR A 162 9.57 -5.04 2.67
CA TYR A 162 10.63 -4.33 3.38
C TYR A 162 11.09 -3.14 2.55
N GLU A 163 11.10 -1.96 3.17
CA GLU A 163 11.41 -0.70 2.52
C GLU A 163 12.74 -0.14 3.01
N PHE A 164 13.61 0.16 2.06
CA PHE A 164 14.89 0.82 2.26
C PHE A 164 14.82 2.26 1.77
N HIS A 165 14.84 3.20 2.70
CA HIS A 165 14.79 4.62 2.38
C HIS A 165 16.19 5.19 2.22
N THR A 166 16.38 6.08 1.24
CA THR A 166 17.62 6.84 1.09
C THR A 166 17.57 8.11 1.96
N ARG A 167 18.67 8.87 1.97
CA ARG A 167 18.72 10.14 2.67
C ARG A 167 17.87 11.19 1.97
N GLN A 168 17.14 11.98 2.76
CA GLN A 168 16.32 13.08 2.27
C GLN A 168 17.20 14.31 1.99
N PRO A 169 17.20 14.87 0.77
CA PRO A 169 17.92 16.09 0.42
C PRO A 169 17.49 17.30 1.27
N GLY A 170 18.41 18.21 1.51
CA GLY A 170 18.16 19.44 2.28
C GLY A 170 18.08 19.24 3.79
N THR A 171 17.41 18.22 4.29
CA THR A 171 17.39 17.90 5.73
C THR A 171 18.54 17.00 6.16
N ASN A 172 19.10 16.22 5.23
CA ASN A 172 20.06 15.15 5.50
C ASN A 172 19.54 14.08 6.49
N ILE A 173 18.22 13.97 6.66
CA ILE A 173 17.61 12.92 7.46
C ILE A 173 17.55 11.64 6.63
N HIS A 174 17.99 10.54 7.25
CA HIS A 174 17.78 9.19 6.76
C HIS A 174 16.62 8.60 7.57
N PRO A 175 15.44 8.38 6.96
CA PRO A 175 14.31 7.74 7.63
C PRO A 175 14.67 6.33 8.09
N GLY A 176 14.07 5.88 9.17
CA GLY A 176 14.19 4.48 9.57
C GLY A 176 13.56 3.57 8.52
N GLN A 177 14.16 2.40 8.30
CA GLN A 177 13.63 1.38 7.40
C GLN A 177 12.32 0.83 7.93
N THR A 178 11.48 0.27 7.05
CA THR A 178 10.15 -0.21 7.44
C THR A 178 9.87 -1.62 6.98
N PHE A 179 9.05 -2.31 7.74
CA PHE A 179 8.48 -3.60 7.39
C PHE A 179 6.96 -3.50 7.40
N ASP A 180 6.34 -3.99 6.35
CA ASP A 180 4.90 -4.03 6.18
C ASP A 180 4.43 -5.47 6.00
N LEU A 181 3.33 -5.81 6.65
CA LEU A 181 2.62 -7.06 6.50
C LEU A 181 1.15 -6.79 6.25
N ASP A 182 0.68 -7.11 5.07
CA ASP A 182 -0.75 -7.13 4.72
C ASP A 182 -1.27 -8.57 4.77
N PHE A 183 -2.51 -8.77 5.19
CA PHE A 183 -3.14 -10.09 5.19
C PHE A 183 -4.63 -10.01 4.85
N SER A 184 -5.17 -11.10 4.33
CA SER A 184 -6.59 -11.21 4.01
C SER A 184 -7.12 -12.62 4.10
N LEU A 185 -8.39 -12.75 4.49
CA LEU A 185 -9.18 -13.96 4.38
C LEU A 185 -10.42 -13.64 3.54
N MET A 186 -10.43 -14.10 2.28
CA MET A 186 -11.47 -13.75 1.31
C MET A 186 -12.30 -14.97 0.93
N HIS A 187 -13.59 -14.76 0.72
CA HIS A 187 -14.51 -15.78 0.17
C HIS A 187 -15.15 -15.28 -1.12
N SER A 188 -15.20 -16.14 -2.14
CA SER A 188 -15.75 -15.85 -3.45
C SER A 188 -17.06 -16.60 -3.65
N LEU A 189 -18.11 -15.87 -4.00
CA LEU A 189 -19.41 -16.40 -4.40
C LEU A 189 -19.58 -16.28 -5.91
N PRO A 190 -19.92 -17.37 -6.61
CA PRO A 190 -20.27 -17.28 -8.02
C PRO A 190 -21.60 -16.55 -8.17
N LEU A 191 -21.68 -15.67 -9.15
CA LEU A 191 -22.89 -15.01 -9.60
C LEU A 191 -23.35 -15.59 -10.95
N LYS A 192 -24.52 -15.17 -11.45
CA LYS A 192 -25.01 -15.60 -12.79
C LYS A 192 -23.95 -15.33 -13.88
N GLY A 193 -23.72 -16.31 -14.72
CA GLY A 193 -22.69 -16.27 -15.76
C GLY A 193 -21.30 -16.56 -15.20
N ASP A 194 -20.31 -15.78 -15.66
CA ASP A 194 -18.91 -15.88 -15.27
C ASP A 194 -18.49 -14.87 -14.18
N ARG A 195 -19.47 -14.16 -13.62
CA ARG A 195 -19.26 -13.12 -12.60
C ARG A 195 -18.99 -13.73 -11.22
N SER A 196 -18.27 -12.99 -10.38
CA SER A 196 -18.10 -13.36 -8.97
C SER A 196 -18.19 -12.14 -8.07
N PHE A 197 -18.71 -12.36 -6.86
CA PHE A 197 -18.62 -11.43 -5.75
C PHE A 197 -17.70 -12.01 -4.69
N GLN A 198 -16.81 -11.21 -4.18
CA GLN A 198 -15.84 -11.60 -3.18
C GLN A 198 -15.96 -10.66 -1.99
N PHE A 199 -15.82 -11.22 -0.80
CA PHE A 199 -15.84 -10.45 0.44
C PHE A 199 -14.94 -11.12 1.49
N GLY A 200 -14.49 -10.35 2.46
CA GLY A 200 -13.69 -10.94 3.53
C GLY A 200 -13.04 -9.92 4.45
N LEU A 201 -12.26 -10.45 5.38
CA LEU A 201 -11.50 -9.69 6.35
C LEU A 201 -10.12 -9.38 5.79
N ILE A 202 -9.65 -8.18 6.08
CA ILE A 202 -8.33 -7.70 5.69
C ILE A 202 -7.67 -6.97 6.86
N GLY A 203 -6.35 -6.90 6.84
CA GLY A 203 -5.62 -6.10 7.81
C GLY A 203 -4.21 -5.83 7.35
N TYR A 204 -3.54 -4.92 8.06
CA TYR A 204 -2.13 -4.66 7.85
C TYR A 204 -1.44 -4.25 9.15
N ASN A 205 -0.13 -4.48 9.16
CA ASN A 205 0.79 -3.98 10.16
C ASN A 205 1.96 -3.31 9.45
N GLN A 206 2.41 -2.17 9.98
CA GLN A 206 3.59 -1.47 9.50
C GLN A 206 4.47 -1.10 10.69
N TYR A 207 5.77 -1.38 10.57
CA TYR A 207 6.74 -1.14 11.64
C TYR A 207 7.99 -0.46 11.10
N GLN A 208 8.45 0.60 11.78
CA GLN A 208 9.80 1.05 11.63
C GLN A 208 10.75 0.04 12.30
N THR A 209 11.84 -0.34 11.63
CA THR A 209 12.76 -1.41 12.06
C THR A 209 14.15 -0.92 12.43
N THR A 210 14.54 0.27 11.98
CA THR A 210 15.85 0.87 12.25
C THR A 210 15.72 2.31 12.72
N ASP A 211 16.76 2.82 13.39
CA ASP A 211 16.82 4.21 13.85
C ASP A 211 16.74 5.20 12.69
N LYS A 212 16.05 6.31 12.92
CA LYS A 212 16.19 7.52 12.10
C LYS A 212 17.56 8.13 12.38
N LYS A 213 18.21 8.68 11.34
CA LYS A 213 19.52 9.33 11.48
C LYS A 213 19.50 10.68 10.78
N GLY A 214 20.20 11.66 11.35
CA GLY A 214 20.30 12.98 10.74
C GLY A 214 20.81 14.03 11.73
N PRO A 215 21.23 15.21 11.24
CA PRO A 215 21.83 16.23 12.09
C PRO A 215 20.86 16.83 13.12
N THR A 216 19.55 16.78 12.85
CA THR A 216 18.50 17.32 13.72
C THR A 216 17.76 16.25 14.52
N ILE A 217 18.15 14.96 14.39
CA ILE A 217 17.48 13.85 15.07
C ILE A 217 18.14 13.64 16.43
N THR A 218 17.39 13.85 17.50
CA THR A 218 17.84 13.56 18.86
C THR A 218 17.88 12.03 19.11
N PRO A 219 18.69 11.56 20.09
CA PRO A 219 18.74 10.14 20.45
C PRO A 219 17.36 9.55 20.78
N GLN A 220 16.46 10.33 21.38
CA GLN A 220 15.10 9.91 21.67
C GLN A 220 14.29 9.76 20.38
N GLN A 221 14.28 10.75 19.50
CA GLN A 221 13.56 10.71 18.22
C GLN A 221 14.06 9.60 17.30
N ALA A 222 15.36 9.26 17.37
CA ALA A 222 15.93 8.15 16.62
C ALA A 222 15.20 6.83 16.92
N LYS A 223 14.85 6.60 18.19
CA LYS A 223 14.21 5.39 18.71
C LYS A 223 12.70 5.47 18.83
N ASP A 224 12.08 6.56 18.45
CA ASP A 224 10.61 6.66 18.40
C ASP A 224 10.09 5.96 17.14
N TYR A 225 10.17 4.63 17.17
CA TYR A 225 9.73 3.77 16.07
C TYR A 225 8.22 3.83 15.93
N TYR A 226 7.76 4.15 14.73
CA TYR A 226 6.34 4.11 14.49
C TYR A 226 5.84 2.67 14.29
N LYS A 227 4.61 2.48 14.71
CA LYS A 227 3.84 1.26 14.51
C LYS A 227 2.43 1.61 14.10
N VAL A 228 1.97 0.99 13.02
CA VAL A 228 0.58 1.08 12.55
C VAL A 228 -0.03 -0.31 12.53
N ASN A 229 -1.25 -0.44 13.01
CA ASN A 229 -2.02 -1.67 12.90
C ASN A 229 -3.41 -1.31 12.38
N ALA A 230 -3.96 -2.15 11.52
CA ALA A 230 -5.32 -1.98 11.04
C ALA A 230 -6.01 -3.31 10.77
N ILE A 231 -7.32 -3.30 10.95
CA ILE A 231 -8.22 -4.37 10.54
C ILE A 231 -9.38 -3.76 9.77
N GLY A 232 -9.96 -4.53 8.88
CA GLY A 232 -11.06 -4.05 8.06
C GLY A 232 -11.71 -5.14 7.24
N PHE A 233 -12.44 -4.72 6.23
CA PHE A 233 -13.10 -5.63 5.30
C PHE A 233 -12.87 -5.17 3.86
N ALA A 234 -13.00 -6.13 2.94
CA ALA A 234 -12.95 -5.90 1.51
C ALA A 234 -14.13 -6.55 0.82
N THR A 235 -14.58 -5.91 -0.25
CA THR A 235 -15.49 -6.51 -1.24
C THR A 235 -14.94 -6.29 -2.64
N GLN A 236 -15.26 -7.21 -3.55
CA GLN A 236 -14.82 -7.13 -4.94
C GLN A 236 -15.86 -7.78 -5.86
N VAL A 237 -16.10 -7.18 -7.02
CA VAL A 237 -16.92 -7.73 -8.09
C VAL A 237 -16.04 -7.93 -9.31
N ALA A 238 -15.97 -9.16 -9.81
CA ALA A 238 -15.30 -9.47 -11.07
C ALA A 238 -16.34 -9.69 -12.18
N LEU A 239 -16.11 -9.04 -13.32
CA LEU A 239 -16.92 -9.08 -14.53
C LEU A 239 -16.04 -9.52 -15.71
N PRO A 240 -15.67 -10.82 -15.83
CA PRO A 240 -14.65 -11.28 -16.77
C PRO A 240 -14.98 -11.00 -18.23
N LYS A 241 -16.24 -11.15 -18.66
CA LYS A 241 -16.67 -10.82 -20.05
C LYS A 241 -16.44 -9.36 -20.41
N GLN A 242 -16.64 -8.46 -19.45
CA GLN A 242 -16.38 -7.02 -19.59
C GLN A 242 -14.93 -6.67 -19.35
N ARG A 243 -14.10 -7.61 -18.91
CA ARG A 243 -12.70 -7.39 -18.51
C ARG A 243 -12.55 -6.37 -17.38
N LEU A 244 -13.57 -6.25 -16.53
CA LEU A 244 -13.67 -5.28 -15.45
C LEU A 244 -13.60 -5.95 -14.09
N ASN A 245 -13.02 -5.22 -13.15
CA ASN A 245 -13.03 -5.60 -11.73
C ASN A 245 -13.20 -4.32 -10.90
N PHE A 246 -14.08 -4.37 -9.90
CA PHE A 246 -14.31 -3.28 -8.96
C PHE A 246 -14.09 -3.78 -7.54
N GLY A 247 -13.42 -2.99 -6.73
CA GLY A 247 -13.11 -3.32 -5.34
C GLY A 247 -13.38 -2.18 -4.40
N PHE A 248 -13.73 -2.52 -3.18
CA PHE A 248 -13.86 -1.62 -2.06
C PHE A 248 -13.14 -2.21 -0.85
N LYS A 249 -12.40 -1.38 -0.11
CA LYS A 249 -11.75 -1.74 1.15
C LYS A 249 -11.96 -0.65 2.19
N TYR A 250 -12.20 -1.06 3.41
CA TYR A 250 -12.20 -0.20 4.58
C TYR A 250 -11.24 -0.75 5.61
N PHE A 251 -10.44 0.12 6.22
CA PHE A 251 -9.56 -0.21 7.33
C PHE A 251 -9.78 0.74 8.49
N LYS A 252 -9.81 0.20 9.70
CA LYS A 252 -9.74 0.96 10.95
C LYS A 252 -8.40 0.69 11.60
N GLU A 253 -7.66 1.75 11.87
CA GLU A 253 -6.40 1.69 12.59
C GLU A 253 -6.63 1.61 14.11
N PHE A 254 -5.75 0.90 14.80
CA PHE A 254 -5.81 0.73 16.25
C PHE A 254 -4.41 0.52 16.84
N ALA A 255 -4.23 0.91 18.11
CA ALA A 255 -2.98 0.73 18.86
C ALA A 255 -1.72 1.21 18.11
N ASN A 256 -1.85 2.30 17.35
CA ASN A 256 -0.72 2.94 16.69
C ASN A 256 0.22 3.57 17.72
N ARG A 257 1.51 3.68 17.38
CA ARG A 257 2.55 4.31 18.21
C ARG A 257 3.42 5.22 17.36
N SER A 258 3.87 6.33 17.93
CA SER A 258 4.73 7.35 17.30
C SER A 258 4.21 7.81 15.93
N THR A 259 2.90 7.82 15.71
CA THR A 259 2.27 8.21 14.44
C THR A 259 0.78 8.53 14.64
N PHE A 260 0.15 8.94 13.55
CA PHE A 260 -1.29 9.17 13.49
C PHE A 260 -2.10 7.87 13.51
N GLN A 261 -3.36 7.96 13.97
CA GLN A 261 -4.32 6.85 13.96
C GLN A 261 -5.68 7.32 13.47
N GLY A 262 -6.31 6.52 12.61
CA GLY A 262 -7.62 6.84 12.04
C GLY A 262 -8.23 5.70 11.25
N TYR A 263 -8.62 5.96 10.02
CA TYR A 263 -9.18 4.98 9.10
C TYR A 263 -8.81 5.29 7.65
N SER A 264 -8.96 4.30 6.78
CA SER A 264 -8.85 4.51 5.34
C SER A 264 -9.94 3.78 4.56
N VAL A 265 -10.28 4.37 3.42
CA VAL A 265 -11.21 3.83 2.43
C VAL A 265 -10.48 3.73 1.10
N GLN A 266 -10.67 2.64 0.38
CA GLN A 266 -10.10 2.44 -0.95
C GLN A 266 -11.19 1.97 -1.92
N VAL A 267 -11.26 2.60 -3.08
CA VAL A 267 -12.10 2.18 -4.20
C VAL A 267 -11.18 1.87 -5.37
N THR A 268 -11.37 0.72 -5.99
CA THR A 268 -10.52 0.25 -7.09
C THR A 268 -11.36 -0.09 -8.30
N GLY A 269 -10.95 0.38 -9.46
CA GLY A 269 -11.43 -0.07 -10.77
C GLY A 269 -10.27 -0.63 -11.58
N ALA A 270 -10.44 -1.80 -12.21
CA ALA A 270 -9.44 -2.39 -13.06
C ALA A 270 -10.04 -2.79 -14.41
N TYR A 271 -9.30 -2.55 -15.48
CA TYR A 271 -9.65 -2.96 -16.83
C TYR A 271 -8.48 -3.72 -17.48
N LYS A 272 -8.77 -4.84 -18.11
CA LYS A 272 -7.81 -5.64 -18.85
C LYS A 272 -8.01 -5.47 -20.35
N PHE A 273 -6.95 -5.06 -21.06
CA PHE A 273 -6.96 -4.89 -22.51
C PHE A 273 -6.88 -6.23 -23.26
#